data_f452d87027becffce16b4dd8ca88723a
#
_entry.id   f452d87027becffce16b4dd8ca88723a
#
_cell.length_a   1.000
_cell.length_b   1.000
_cell.length_c   1.000
_cell.angle_alpha   90.00
_cell.angle_beta   90.00
_cell.angle_gamma   90.00
#
_symmetry.space_group_name_H-M   'P 1'
#
loop_
_entity.id
_entity.type
_entity.pdbx_description
1 polymer ?
#
loop_
_entity_poly.entity_id
_entity_poly.type
_entity_poly.pdbx_seq_one_letter_code
_entity_poly.pdbx_strand_id
1 'polypeptide(L)'
;MSLPPSAPADGTVPGAVPAGWPPSGWPGRAPRRRADPARWAPGPFHGGDALVVLAYGGIMVLGLGFFLAAALGLVPADPAALTVLDGFTVNLLCYAILVTLVLLVAWRPLVTSLRVFATGTWWKVLLLPALWFTTILVNAVLLALIGDAQTSANQAALEEMTTQAPPALMVLMTVVGAPLVEEYLFRHLLVGKLSRWINVWVCAAVSVLAFSFLHFLGTGGDFRLVEVVPYLTLAVTITVTYILMGRSFGYAVLLHMVNNGIAIAMLYLVAPLLPELPQPVTPTTALAPLLALVG
;
A
#
# COMPACT_ATOMS: atom_id res chain seq x y z
N MET A 1 44.71 -76.58 -20.87
CA MET A 1 44.10 -75.49 -21.69
C MET A 1 42.62 -75.72 -21.65
N SER A 2 41.91 -75.02 -20.79
CA SER A 2 40.47 -75.12 -20.59
C SER A 2 39.81 -73.92 -21.28
N LEU A 3 38.89 -74.17 -22.20
CA LEU A 3 38.11 -73.19 -22.92
C LEU A 3 37.22 -72.37 -21.94
N PRO A 4 36.99 -71.11 -22.20
CA PRO A 4 36.08 -70.28 -21.35
C PRO A 4 34.61 -70.70 -21.64
N PRO A 5 33.72 -70.56 -20.63
CA PRO A 5 32.35 -70.94 -20.80
C PRO A 5 31.60 -69.98 -21.75
N SER A 6 30.74 -70.59 -22.59
CA SER A 6 29.89 -69.89 -23.56
C SER A 6 28.92 -68.94 -22.82
N ALA A 7 28.77 -67.72 -23.40
CA ALA A 7 27.84 -66.72 -22.92
C ALA A 7 26.35 -67.22 -23.05
N PRO A 8 25.47 -66.85 -22.12
CA PRO A 8 24.04 -67.21 -22.20
C PRO A 8 23.36 -66.49 -23.38
N ALA A 9 22.60 -67.25 -24.11
CA ALA A 9 21.84 -66.80 -25.31
C ALA A 9 20.48 -66.21 -24.91
N ASP A 10 20.42 -65.31 -23.96
CA ASP A 10 19.23 -64.48 -23.82
C ASP A 10 19.58 -63.04 -24.16
N GLY A 11 19.00 -62.58 -25.29
CA GLY A 11 19.26 -61.28 -25.91
C GLY A 11 18.85 -60.07 -25.05
N THR A 12 19.17 -60.08 -23.75
CA THR A 12 18.95 -58.94 -22.89
C THR A 12 20.08 -57.94 -23.03
N VAL A 13 19.81 -56.87 -23.77
CA VAL A 13 20.66 -55.71 -23.84
C VAL A 13 20.71 -55.03 -22.46
N PRO A 14 21.87 -54.80 -21.83
CA PRO A 14 21.95 -54.09 -20.60
C PRO A 14 21.40 -52.67 -20.80
N GLY A 15 20.26 -52.39 -20.14
CA GLY A 15 19.55 -51.08 -20.26
C GLY A 15 18.18 -51.14 -20.92
N ALA A 16 17.75 -52.34 -21.40
CA ALA A 16 16.37 -52.49 -21.89
C ALA A 16 15.36 -52.38 -20.72
N VAL A 17 14.50 -51.38 -20.77
CA VAL A 17 13.40 -51.18 -19.83
C VAL A 17 12.47 -52.38 -19.92
N PRO A 18 12.07 -53.04 -18.79
CA PRO A 18 11.16 -54.21 -18.82
C PRO A 18 9.86 -53.87 -19.54
N ALA A 19 9.39 -54.80 -20.37
CA ALA A 19 8.07 -54.74 -21.02
C ALA A 19 7.01 -54.72 -19.93
N GLY A 20 6.34 -53.60 -19.72
CA GLY A 20 5.37 -53.37 -18.64
C GLY A 20 5.64 -52.13 -17.79
N TRP A 21 6.75 -51.42 -17.99
CA TRP A 21 6.90 -50.13 -17.39
C TRP A 21 5.92 -49.13 -18.04
N PRO A 22 5.26 -48.28 -17.22
CA PRO A 22 4.33 -47.32 -17.77
C PRO A 22 5.06 -46.43 -18.79
N PRO A 23 4.43 -46.18 -19.95
CA PRO A 23 5.02 -45.30 -20.93
C PRO A 23 5.28 -43.94 -20.27
N SER A 24 6.37 -43.31 -20.69
CA SER A 24 6.94 -42.04 -20.29
C SER A 24 5.95 -40.95 -19.80
N GLY A 25 5.24 -41.23 -18.76
CA GLY A 25 4.24 -40.42 -18.08
C GLY A 25 4.24 -40.73 -16.60
N TRP A 26 5.44 -40.87 -16.00
CA TRP A 26 5.51 -40.99 -14.55
C TRP A 26 4.76 -39.83 -13.89
N PRO A 27 3.96 -40.09 -12.81
CA PRO A 27 3.28 -39.05 -12.06
C PRO A 27 4.24 -38.19 -11.25
N GLY A 28 5.40 -37.86 -11.78
CA GLY A 28 6.41 -36.99 -11.17
C GLY A 28 6.50 -35.60 -11.78
N ARG A 29 5.90 -35.37 -12.92
CA ARG A 29 5.62 -34.03 -13.42
C ARG A 29 4.11 -33.82 -13.48
N ALA A 30 3.53 -33.41 -12.34
CA ALA A 30 2.24 -32.75 -12.40
C ALA A 30 2.28 -31.77 -13.59
N PRO A 31 1.27 -31.75 -14.47
CA PRO A 31 1.22 -30.80 -15.57
C PRO A 31 1.49 -29.43 -14.94
N ARG A 32 2.51 -28.71 -15.44
CA ARG A 32 2.76 -27.34 -15.01
C ARG A 32 1.42 -26.65 -15.14
N ARG A 33 0.75 -26.37 -14.00
CA ARG A 33 -0.46 -25.56 -14.01
C ARG A 33 -0.12 -24.37 -14.88
N ARG A 34 -0.84 -24.20 -16.00
CA ARG A 34 -0.70 -22.99 -16.82
C ARG A 34 -0.74 -21.85 -15.84
N ALA A 35 0.33 -21.02 -15.85
CA ALA A 35 0.38 -19.88 -15.00
C ALA A 35 -0.93 -19.11 -15.17
N ASP A 36 -1.67 -18.93 -14.10
CA ASP A 36 -2.92 -18.17 -14.12
C ASP A 36 -2.60 -16.81 -14.74
N PRO A 37 -3.18 -16.45 -15.89
CA PRO A 37 -2.88 -15.17 -16.55
C PRO A 37 -3.20 -13.97 -15.67
N ALA A 38 -4.03 -14.15 -14.64
CA ALA A 38 -4.31 -13.15 -13.63
C ALA A 38 -3.25 -13.08 -12.51
N ARG A 39 -2.33 -14.04 -12.41
CA ARG A 39 -1.26 -14.01 -11.40
C ARG A 39 -0.16 -13.05 -11.83
N TRP A 40 -0.13 -11.95 -11.15
CA TRP A 40 0.99 -11.04 -11.09
C TRP A 40 2.03 -11.54 -10.08
N ALA A 41 3.33 -11.42 -10.38
CA ALA A 41 4.40 -11.70 -9.44
C ALA A 41 5.27 -10.44 -9.28
N PRO A 42 5.39 -9.87 -8.09
CA PRO A 42 6.36 -8.81 -7.81
C PRO A 42 7.77 -9.32 -8.13
N GLY A 43 8.52 -8.57 -8.93
CA GLY A 43 9.90 -8.90 -9.27
C GLY A 43 10.84 -8.88 -8.06
N PRO A 44 12.16 -9.09 -8.26
CA PRO A 44 13.16 -8.88 -7.23
C PRO A 44 13.28 -7.40 -6.86
N PHE A 45 13.95 -7.11 -5.73
CA PHE A 45 14.39 -5.75 -5.42
C PHE A 45 15.44 -5.27 -6.44
N HIS A 46 15.41 -3.98 -6.73
CA HIS A 46 16.38 -3.30 -7.59
C HIS A 46 16.73 -1.92 -7.03
N GLY A 47 17.75 -1.27 -7.59
CA GLY A 47 18.25 0.02 -7.06
C GLY A 47 17.20 1.14 -7.01
N GLY A 48 16.23 1.14 -7.94
CA GLY A 48 15.12 2.08 -7.93
C GLY A 48 14.21 1.93 -6.70
N ASP A 49 14.00 0.70 -6.20
CA ASP A 49 13.22 0.49 -4.97
C ASP A 49 13.93 1.14 -3.77
N ALA A 50 15.25 0.96 -3.67
CA ALA A 50 16.04 1.58 -2.62
C ALA A 50 16.00 3.11 -2.70
N LEU A 51 16.05 3.68 -3.91
CA LEU A 51 15.93 5.11 -4.12
C LEU A 51 14.58 5.65 -3.59
N VAL A 52 13.45 4.98 -3.91
CA VAL A 52 12.13 5.41 -3.42
C VAL A 52 12.04 5.31 -1.90
N VAL A 53 12.55 4.20 -1.30
CA VAL A 53 12.55 4.03 0.17
C VAL A 53 13.38 5.12 0.86
N LEU A 54 14.58 5.41 0.35
CA LEU A 54 15.45 6.45 0.90
C LEU A 54 14.85 7.85 0.71
N ALA A 55 14.24 8.12 -0.46
CA ALA A 55 13.56 9.38 -0.72
C ALA A 55 12.37 9.56 0.22
N TYR A 56 11.52 8.54 0.39
CA TYR A 56 10.40 8.59 1.33
C TYR A 56 10.89 8.81 2.77
N GLY A 57 11.86 8.02 3.21
CA GLY A 57 12.45 8.17 4.54
C GLY A 57 13.05 9.56 4.78
N GLY A 58 13.79 10.08 3.82
CA GLY A 58 14.39 11.43 3.93
C GLY A 58 13.33 12.54 3.88
N ILE A 59 12.48 12.52 2.85
CA ILE A 59 11.55 13.62 2.58
C ILE A 59 10.39 13.63 3.59
N MET A 60 9.76 12.48 3.83
CA MET A 60 8.58 12.40 4.69
C MET A 60 8.96 12.15 6.17
N VAL A 61 9.75 11.10 6.45
CA VAL A 61 9.99 10.68 7.85
C VAL A 61 10.99 11.60 8.55
N LEU A 62 12.07 12.00 7.87
CA LEU A 62 13.09 12.90 8.44
C LEU A 62 12.80 14.40 8.19
N GLY A 63 11.67 14.72 7.53
CA GLY A 63 11.25 16.11 7.32
C GLY A 63 12.09 16.92 6.33
N LEU A 64 12.96 16.27 5.53
CA LEU A 64 13.79 17.00 4.55
C LEU A 64 12.95 17.73 3.48
N GLY A 65 11.70 17.32 3.30
CA GLY A 65 10.74 17.98 2.41
C GLY A 65 10.46 19.42 2.80
N PHE A 66 10.38 19.74 4.09
CA PHE A 66 10.24 21.10 4.58
C PHE A 66 11.46 21.95 4.20
N PHE A 67 12.67 21.46 4.49
CA PHE A 67 13.89 22.19 4.17
C PHE A 67 14.05 22.43 2.67
N LEU A 68 13.63 21.46 1.85
CA LEU A 68 13.61 21.60 0.40
C LEU A 68 12.62 22.69 -0.03
N ALA A 69 11.39 22.68 0.48
CA ALA A 69 10.37 23.69 0.16
C ALA A 69 10.81 25.09 0.58
N ALA A 70 11.41 25.24 1.76
CA ALA A 70 11.95 26.49 2.26
C ALA A 70 13.14 26.98 1.40
N ALA A 71 14.05 26.08 1.02
CA ALA A 71 15.18 26.41 0.14
C ALA A 71 14.76 26.86 -1.26
N LEU A 72 13.61 26.33 -1.74
CA LEU A 72 12.99 26.76 -3.01
C LEU A 72 12.17 28.06 -2.86
N GLY A 73 12.06 28.63 -1.65
CA GLY A 73 11.28 29.83 -1.37
C GLY A 73 9.75 29.62 -1.46
N LEU A 74 9.28 28.37 -1.38
CA LEU A 74 7.86 28.03 -1.47
C LEU A 74 7.12 28.24 -0.15
N VAL A 75 7.83 28.16 0.98
CA VAL A 75 7.31 28.34 2.34
C VAL A 75 8.31 29.11 3.20
N PRO A 76 7.89 29.73 4.32
CA PRO A 76 8.79 30.35 5.29
C PRO A 76 9.84 29.36 5.81
N ALA A 77 11.07 29.84 6.04
CA ALA A 77 12.16 29.04 6.61
C ALA A 77 11.99 28.80 8.13
N ASP A 78 11.24 29.66 8.81
CA ASP A 78 10.90 29.48 10.22
C ASP A 78 9.69 28.56 10.37
N PRO A 79 9.83 27.37 10.96
CA PRO A 79 8.70 26.45 11.16
C PRO A 79 7.56 27.04 11.99
N ALA A 80 7.85 28.01 12.88
CA ALA A 80 6.82 28.67 13.70
C ALA A 80 5.93 29.64 12.90
N ALA A 81 6.38 30.06 11.70
CA ALA A 81 5.64 30.96 10.82
C ALA A 81 4.76 30.21 9.79
N LEU A 82 4.77 28.87 9.80
CA LEU A 82 4.04 28.07 8.83
C LEU A 82 2.52 28.17 9.04
N THR A 83 1.82 28.39 7.93
CA THR A 83 0.37 28.29 7.85
C THR A 83 -0.08 26.89 7.42
N VAL A 84 -1.36 26.61 7.49
CA VAL A 84 -1.96 25.36 6.96
C VAL A 84 -1.68 25.20 5.47
N LEU A 85 -1.75 26.29 4.71
CA LEU A 85 -1.46 26.27 3.27
C LEU A 85 0.02 26.00 2.98
N ASP A 86 0.93 26.46 3.84
CA ASP A 86 2.35 26.12 3.72
C ASP A 86 2.59 24.63 3.99
N GLY A 87 1.94 24.07 4.99
CA GLY A 87 1.94 22.62 5.26
C GLY A 87 1.42 21.83 4.05
N PHE A 88 0.30 22.23 3.47
CA PHE A 88 -0.21 21.65 2.23
C PHE A 88 0.82 21.74 1.08
N THR A 89 1.48 22.90 0.91
CA THR A 89 2.47 23.12 -0.15
C THR A 89 3.68 22.20 0.00
N VAL A 90 4.19 22.04 1.23
CA VAL A 90 5.29 21.09 1.52
C VAL A 90 4.88 19.67 1.12
N ASN A 91 3.69 19.23 1.50
CA ASN A 91 3.23 17.89 1.24
C ASN A 91 2.97 17.65 -0.24
N LEU A 92 2.39 18.60 -0.94
CA LEU A 92 2.19 18.55 -2.39
C LEU A 92 3.52 18.39 -3.12
N LEU A 93 4.57 19.14 -2.71
CA LEU A 93 5.92 19.00 -3.25
C LEU A 93 6.49 17.61 -2.97
N CYS A 94 6.37 17.13 -1.73
CA CYS A 94 6.85 15.80 -1.32
C CYS A 94 6.20 14.70 -2.15
N TYR A 95 4.87 14.71 -2.23
CA TYR A 95 4.14 13.71 -3.03
C TYR A 95 4.41 13.86 -4.52
N ALA A 96 4.58 15.06 -5.06
CA ALA A 96 4.95 15.25 -6.47
C ALA A 96 6.30 14.57 -6.80
N ILE A 97 7.30 14.72 -5.93
CA ILE A 97 8.60 14.06 -6.08
C ILE A 97 8.45 12.55 -5.96
N LEU A 98 7.78 12.06 -4.91
CA LEU A 98 7.66 10.63 -4.63
C LEU A 98 6.83 9.92 -5.69
N VAL A 99 5.70 10.49 -6.12
CA VAL A 99 4.89 9.98 -7.23
C VAL A 99 5.72 9.86 -8.51
N THR A 100 6.49 10.89 -8.83
CA THR A 100 7.38 10.86 -10.01
C THR A 100 8.37 9.71 -9.90
N LEU A 101 9.04 9.55 -8.76
CA LEU A 101 9.97 8.44 -8.54
C LEU A 101 9.29 7.08 -8.63
N VAL A 102 8.12 6.90 -8.00
CA VAL A 102 7.36 5.64 -8.07
C VAL A 102 6.93 5.34 -9.51
N LEU A 103 6.47 6.32 -10.27
CA LEU A 103 6.08 6.11 -11.66
C LEU A 103 7.26 5.73 -12.54
N LEU A 104 8.43 6.37 -12.36
CA LEU A 104 9.64 6.01 -13.09
C LEU A 104 10.10 4.58 -12.79
N VAL A 105 9.98 4.15 -11.54
CA VAL A 105 10.46 2.85 -11.07
C VAL A 105 9.42 1.74 -11.29
N ALA A 106 8.14 2.03 -11.08
CA ALA A 106 7.08 1.03 -10.93
C ALA A 106 5.89 1.20 -11.91
N TRP A 107 5.99 2.03 -12.94
CA TRP A 107 4.92 2.16 -13.94
C TRP A 107 4.52 0.81 -14.56
N ARG A 108 5.51 0.03 -15.00
CA ARG A 108 5.24 -1.30 -15.57
C ARG A 108 4.60 -2.26 -14.56
N PRO A 109 5.14 -2.45 -13.34
CA PRO A 109 4.47 -3.16 -12.25
C PRO A 109 3.03 -2.71 -12.02
N LEU A 110 2.79 -1.41 -11.92
CA LEU A 110 1.46 -0.85 -11.70
C LEU A 110 0.46 -1.30 -12.78
N VAL A 111 0.78 -1.01 -14.04
CA VAL A 111 -0.12 -1.32 -15.17
C VAL A 111 -0.30 -2.82 -15.37
N THR A 112 0.81 -3.60 -15.29
CA THR A 112 0.71 -5.05 -15.53
C THR A 112 -0.03 -5.77 -14.41
N SER A 113 -0.01 -5.27 -13.19
CA SER A 113 -0.75 -5.85 -12.07
C SER A 113 -2.28 -5.65 -12.20
N LEU A 114 -2.75 -4.69 -13.01
CA LEU A 114 -4.17 -4.51 -13.35
C LEU A 114 -4.74 -5.67 -14.18
N ARG A 115 -3.91 -6.60 -14.66
CA ARG A 115 -4.36 -7.88 -15.22
C ARG A 115 -5.22 -8.71 -14.27
N VAL A 116 -5.22 -8.39 -12.98
CA VAL A 116 -6.16 -8.95 -12.02
C VAL A 116 -7.61 -8.84 -12.50
N PHE A 117 -7.95 -7.81 -13.25
CA PHE A 117 -9.27 -7.61 -13.84
C PHE A 117 -9.51 -8.44 -15.12
N ALA A 118 -8.52 -9.15 -15.66
CA ALA A 118 -8.71 -9.99 -16.86
C ALA A 118 -9.69 -11.15 -16.62
N THR A 119 -9.94 -11.52 -15.36
CA THR A 119 -10.90 -12.57 -14.98
C THR A 119 -11.83 -12.04 -13.88
N GLY A 120 -13.12 -12.28 -14.02
CA GLY A 120 -14.12 -11.91 -13.01
C GLY A 120 -14.18 -10.41 -12.73
N THR A 121 -14.06 -9.56 -13.74
CA THR A 121 -13.95 -8.10 -13.65
C THR A 121 -15.05 -7.49 -12.82
N TRP A 122 -16.31 -7.86 -13.09
CA TRP A 122 -17.49 -7.24 -12.47
C TRP A 122 -17.49 -7.37 -10.94
N TRP A 123 -17.20 -8.57 -10.39
CA TRP A 123 -17.21 -8.75 -8.94
C TRP A 123 -16.02 -8.09 -8.26
N LYS A 124 -14.85 -8.01 -8.93
CA LYS A 124 -13.67 -7.32 -8.41
C LYS A 124 -13.86 -5.81 -8.36
N VAL A 125 -14.59 -5.25 -9.33
CA VAL A 125 -14.96 -3.83 -9.31
C VAL A 125 -15.98 -3.56 -8.20
N LEU A 126 -17.02 -4.41 -8.06
CA LEU A 126 -18.00 -4.27 -6.97
C LEU A 126 -17.41 -4.50 -5.59
N LEU A 127 -16.34 -5.29 -5.49
CA LEU A 127 -15.66 -5.53 -4.23
C LEU A 127 -14.97 -4.25 -3.67
N LEU A 128 -14.57 -3.31 -4.51
CA LEU A 128 -13.94 -2.06 -4.06
C LEU A 128 -14.85 -1.26 -3.10
N PRO A 129 -16.05 -0.84 -3.51
CA PRO A 129 -16.96 -0.15 -2.59
C PRO A 129 -17.47 -1.06 -1.46
N ALA A 130 -17.61 -2.35 -1.68
CA ALA A 130 -18.02 -3.29 -0.64
C ALA A 130 -16.97 -3.39 0.49
N LEU A 131 -15.69 -3.47 0.15
CA LEU A 131 -14.59 -3.46 1.13
C LEU A 131 -14.48 -2.13 1.85
N TRP A 132 -14.65 -1.01 1.15
CA TRP A 132 -14.73 0.30 1.79
C TRP A 132 -15.86 0.34 2.83
N PHE A 133 -17.07 -0.05 2.43
CA PHE A 133 -18.22 -0.09 3.36
C PHE A 133 -17.97 -0.99 4.56
N THR A 134 -17.38 -2.18 4.33
CA THR A 134 -17.02 -3.11 5.41
C THR A 134 -15.99 -2.47 6.36
N THR A 135 -14.99 -1.77 5.84
CA THR A 135 -13.97 -1.07 6.66
C THR A 135 -14.61 0.00 7.54
N ILE A 136 -15.52 0.81 6.98
CA ILE A 136 -16.27 1.83 7.75
C ILE A 136 -17.13 1.18 8.84
N LEU A 137 -17.84 0.10 8.53
CA LEU A 137 -18.66 -0.61 9.49
C LEU A 137 -17.83 -1.21 10.63
N VAL A 138 -16.68 -1.84 10.30
CA VAL A 138 -15.76 -2.38 11.31
C VAL A 138 -15.21 -1.26 12.19
N ASN A 139 -14.81 -0.13 11.62
CA ASN A 139 -14.36 1.04 12.36
C ASN A 139 -15.46 1.54 13.33
N ALA A 140 -16.68 1.71 12.84
CA ALA A 140 -17.80 2.18 13.67
C ALA A 140 -18.05 1.25 14.85
N VAL A 141 -18.03 -0.08 14.62
CA VAL A 141 -18.20 -1.06 15.69
C VAL A 141 -17.05 -1.01 16.70
N LEU A 142 -15.81 -0.97 16.23
CA LEU A 142 -14.64 -0.92 17.13
C LEU A 142 -14.61 0.35 17.96
N LEU A 143 -14.88 1.51 17.36
CA LEU A 143 -14.93 2.79 18.07
C LEU A 143 -16.09 2.83 19.08
N ALA A 144 -17.25 2.27 18.72
CA ALA A 144 -18.38 2.16 19.65
C ALA A 144 -18.07 1.25 20.86
N LEU A 145 -17.31 0.16 20.64
CA LEU A 145 -16.89 -0.73 21.74
C LEU A 145 -15.83 -0.10 22.64
N ILE A 146 -14.97 0.75 22.10
CA ILE A 146 -13.95 1.47 22.88
C ILE A 146 -14.58 2.64 23.65
N GLY A 147 -15.70 3.18 23.15
CA GLY A 147 -16.42 4.29 23.80
C GLY A 147 -15.76 5.66 23.59
N ASP A 148 -14.86 5.79 22.61
CA ASP A 148 -14.18 7.02 22.28
C ASP A 148 -14.14 7.19 20.75
N ALA A 149 -14.84 8.19 20.25
CA ALA A 149 -15.01 8.47 18.82
C ALA A 149 -14.40 9.82 18.43
N GLN A 150 -13.21 10.12 18.92
CA GLN A 150 -12.54 11.38 18.56
C GLN A 150 -11.83 11.25 17.20
N THR A 151 -11.79 12.36 16.46
CA THR A 151 -11.06 12.52 15.20
C THR A 151 -9.54 12.48 15.47
N SER A 152 -8.79 11.73 14.68
CA SER A 152 -7.32 11.73 14.79
C SER A 152 -6.73 13.08 14.38
N ALA A 153 -5.54 13.41 14.91
CA ALA A 153 -4.84 14.64 14.56
C ALA A 153 -4.58 14.74 13.04
N ASN A 154 -4.25 13.60 12.39
CA ASN A 154 -4.08 13.56 10.95
C ASN A 154 -5.38 13.87 10.19
N GLN A 155 -6.51 13.30 10.61
CA GLN A 155 -7.80 13.58 10.00
C GLN A 155 -8.21 15.05 10.19
N ALA A 156 -8.00 15.62 11.38
CA ALA A 156 -8.28 17.02 11.66
C ALA A 156 -7.45 17.97 10.78
N ALA A 157 -6.16 17.66 10.58
CA ALA A 157 -5.31 18.45 9.69
C ALA A 157 -5.74 18.35 8.22
N LEU A 158 -6.18 17.17 7.76
CA LEU A 158 -6.74 17.02 6.41
C LEU A 158 -8.03 17.84 6.25
N GLU A 159 -8.92 17.82 7.24
CA GLU A 159 -10.15 18.62 7.26
C GLU A 159 -9.82 20.12 7.18
N GLU A 160 -8.87 20.60 7.98
CA GLU A 160 -8.44 21.99 7.96
C GLU A 160 -7.84 22.38 6.59
N MET A 161 -7.00 21.51 6.00
CA MET A 161 -6.45 21.75 4.66
C MET A 161 -7.52 21.84 3.58
N THR A 162 -8.63 21.07 3.66
CA THR A 162 -9.70 21.14 2.67
C THR A 162 -10.39 22.50 2.62
N THR A 163 -10.31 23.29 3.71
CA THR A 163 -10.90 24.64 3.74
C THR A 163 -10.08 25.69 3.03
N GLN A 164 -8.75 25.46 2.87
CA GLN A 164 -7.81 26.45 2.36
C GLN A 164 -7.14 26.05 1.04
N ALA A 165 -6.90 24.75 0.85
CA ALA A 165 -6.20 24.25 -0.34
C ALA A 165 -7.12 24.17 -1.57
N PRO A 166 -6.59 24.38 -2.79
CA PRO A 166 -7.35 24.18 -4.02
C PRO A 166 -7.88 22.73 -4.12
N PRO A 167 -9.21 22.51 -4.27
CA PRO A 167 -9.80 21.17 -4.22
C PRO A 167 -9.19 20.18 -5.20
N ALA A 168 -8.85 20.61 -6.42
CA ALA A 168 -8.26 19.76 -7.43
C ALA A 168 -6.86 19.23 -7.01
N LEU A 169 -6.04 20.09 -6.37
CA LEU A 169 -4.72 19.70 -5.88
C LEU A 169 -4.84 18.82 -4.64
N MET A 170 -5.81 19.10 -3.77
CA MET A 170 -6.11 18.26 -2.61
C MET A 170 -6.51 16.84 -3.05
N VAL A 171 -7.42 16.71 -4.01
CA VAL A 171 -7.80 15.42 -4.61
C VAL A 171 -6.59 14.73 -5.25
N LEU A 172 -5.79 15.46 -6.04
CA LEU A 172 -4.61 14.88 -6.69
C LEU A 172 -3.61 14.33 -5.67
N MET A 173 -3.37 15.05 -4.59
CA MET A 173 -2.43 14.66 -3.53
C MET A 173 -2.98 13.47 -2.72
N THR A 174 -4.19 13.60 -2.15
CA THR A 174 -4.70 12.64 -1.17
C THR A 174 -5.34 11.40 -1.80
N VAL A 175 -6.00 11.55 -2.97
CA VAL A 175 -6.69 10.42 -3.62
C VAL A 175 -5.78 9.68 -4.57
N VAL A 176 -4.81 10.34 -5.20
CA VAL A 176 -3.94 9.71 -6.21
C VAL A 176 -2.52 9.55 -5.69
N GLY A 177 -1.92 10.63 -5.20
CA GLY A 177 -0.50 10.68 -4.83
C GLY A 177 -0.18 9.79 -3.64
N ALA A 178 -0.84 10.01 -2.51
CA ALA A 178 -0.61 9.24 -1.29
C ALA A 178 -0.85 7.75 -1.51
N PRO A 179 -2.00 7.28 -2.04
CA PRO A 179 -2.22 5.86 -2.29
C PRO A 179 -1.17 5.21 -3.19
N LEU A 180 -0.72 5.90 -4.24
CA LEU A 180 0.28 5.35 -5.14
C LEU A 180 1.63 5.11 -4.44
N VAL A 181 2.08 6.08 -3.66
CA VAL A 181 3.36 6.01 -2.92
C VAL A 181 3.29 4.98 -1.80
N GLU A 182 2.22 5.03 -1.02
CA GLU A 182 2.05 4.16 0.15
C GLU A 182 1.85 2.70 -0.24
N GLU A 183 1.00 2.41 -1.24
CA GLU A 183 0.81 1.03 -1.70
C GLU A 183 2.07 0.47 -2.37
N TYR A 184 2.88 1.34 -2.97
CA TYR A 184 4.19 0.93 -3.45
C TYR A 184 5.10 0.47 -2.31
N LEU A 185 5.23 1.27 -1.25
CA LEU A 185 6.11 0.96 -0.12
C LEU A 185 5.59 -0.23 0.70
N PHE A 186 4.35 -0.13 1.15
CA PHE A 186 3.80 -1.07 2.13
C PHE A 186 3.34 -2.38 1.50
N ARG A 187 2.71 -2.36 0.31
CA ARG A 187 2.19 -3.59 -0.31
C ARG A 187 3.13 -4.13 -1.35
N HIS A 188 3.60 -3.31 -2.30
CA HIS A 188 4.46 -3.83 -3.36
C HIS A 188 5.84 -4.22 -2.86
N LEU A 189 6.52 -3.41 -2.04
CA LEU A 189 7.84 -3.72 -1.51
C LEU A 189 7.78 -4.65 -0.29
N LEU A 190 7.11 -4.26 0.81
CA LEU A 190 7.13 -5.03 2.07
C LEU A 190 6.39 -6.36 1.93
N VAL A 191 5.15 -6.38 1.38
CA VAL A 191 4.41 -7.65 1.27
C VAL A 191 4.76 -8.37 -0.03
N GLY A 192 4.90 -7.66 -1.13
CA GLY A 192 5.13 -8.25 -2.45
C GLY A 192 6.54 -8.80 -2.61
N LYS A 193 7.54 -7.93 -2.54
CA LYS A 193 8.94 -8.30 -2.81
C LYS A 193 9.62 -8.98 -1.62
N LEU A 194 9.47 -8.47 -0.40
CA LEU A 194 10.14 -9.01 0.78
C LEU A 194 9.64 -10.42 1.13
N SER A 195 8.38 -10.75 0.83
CA SER A 195 7.84 -12.10 1.06
C SER A 195 8.45 -13.20 0.18
N ARG A 196 9.42 -12.88 -0.64
CA ARG A 196 10.26 -13.88 -1.34
C ARG A 196 11.26 -14.55 -0.41
N TRP A 197 11.60 -13.91 0.70
CA TRP A 197 12.58 -14.39 1.70
C TRP A 197 11.96 -14.61 3.07
N ILE A 198 10.85 -13.91 3.39
CA ILE A 198 10.20 -13.96 4.69
C ILE A 198 8.75 -14.43 4.49
N ASN A 199 8.17 -15.07 5.51
CA ASN A 199 6.77 -15.49 5.46
C ASN A 199 5.86 -14.28 5.13
N VAL A 200 4.94 -14.47 4.18
CA VAL A 200 4.05 -13.40 3.69
C VAL A 200 3.18 -12.78 4.79
N TRP A 201 2.77 -13.57 5.79
CA TRP A 201 1.96 -13.07 6.89
C TRP A 201 2.76 -12.24 7.89
N VAL A 202 4.06 -12.56 8.06
CA VAL A 202 5.00 -11.71 8.81
C VAL A 202 5.19 -10.38 8.09
N CYS A 203 5.44 -10.42 6.78
CA CYS A 203 5.53 -9.20 5.96
C CYS A 203 4.23 -8.38 6.03
N ALA A 204 3.06 -9.04 6.00
CA ALA A 204 1.76 -8.40 6.14
C ALA A 204 1.60 -7.70 7.49
N ALA A 205 1.95 -8.37 8.59
CA ALA A 205 1.88 -7.78 9.92
C ALA A 205 2.81 -6.56 10.04
N VAL A 206 4.05 -6.68 9.57
CA VAL A 206 5.00 -5.54 9.55
C VAL A 206 4.46 -4.38 8.70
N SER A 207 3.91 -4.67 7.52
CA SER A 207 3.33 -3.66 6.63
C SER A 207 2.15 -2.93 7.28
N VAL A 208 1.23 -3.67 7.91
CA VAL A 208 0.06 -3.11 8.60
C VAL A 208 0.49 -2.21 9.74
N LEU A 209 1.40 -2.68 10.60
CA LEU A 209 1.88 -1.90 11.74
C LEU A 209 2.65 -0.65 11.27
N ALA A 210 3.58 -0.80 10.33
CA ALA A 210 4.36 0.34 9.81
C ALA A 210 3.46 1.39 9.16
N PHE A 211 2.51 0.98 8.32
CA PHE A 211 1.52 1.88 7.74
C PHE A 211 0.74 2.63 8.82
N SER A 212 0.17 1.92 9.78
CA SER A 212 -0.65 2.54 10.82
C SER A 212 0.15 3.49 11.71
N PHE A 213 1.36 3.11 12.11
CA PHE A 213 2.19 3.95 12.99
C PHE A 213 2.77 5.19 12.29
N LEU A 214 3.05 5.12 10.98
CA LEU A 214 3.56 6.28 10.25
C LEU A 214 2.58 7.46 10.26
N HIS A 215 1.27 7.20 10.33
CA HIS A 215 0.24 8.24 10.45
C HIS A 215 0.30 9.02 11.79
N PHE A 216 1.11 8.55 12.72
CA PHE A 216 1.29 9.20 14.03
C PHE A 216 2.69 9.77 14.24
N LEU A 217 3.57 9.65 13.26
CA LEU A 217 4.86 10.32 13.31
C LEU A 217 4.61 11.82 13.24
N GLY A 218 4.68 12.48 14.36
CA GLY A 218 4.55 13.92 14.40
C GLY A 218 3.33 14.49 15.10
N THR A 219 2.50 13.65 15.71
CA THR A 219 1.39 14.12 16.54
C THR A 219 1.82 14.83 17.84
N GLY A 220 3.11 15.11 18.02
CA GLY A 220 3.60 15.88 19.15
C GLY A 220 3.56 15.18 20.52
N GLY A 221 3.30 13.88 20.54
CA GLY A 221 3.35 13.05 21.76
C GLY A 221 1.98 12.72 22.38
N ASP A 222 0.91 13.33 21.94
CA ASP A 222 -0.45 13.02 22.39
C ASP A 222 -1.04 11.81 21.64
N PHE A 223 -0.29 10.71 21.63
CA PHE A 223 -0.70 9.49 20.97
C PHE A 223 -1.82 8.78 21.73
N ARG A 224 -2.96 8.58 21.07
CA ARG A 224 -4.09 7.81 21.59
C ARG A 224 -4.27 6.56 20.75
N LEU A 225 -4.24 5.38 21.38
CA LEU A 225 -4.41 4.09 20.70
C LEU A 225 -5.69 4.00 19.88
N VAL A 226 -6.76 4.68 20.29
CA VAL A 226 -8.04 4.68 19.56
C VAL A 226 -7.92 5.31 18.19
N GLU A 227 -7.04 6.28 18.02
CA GLU A 227 -6.82 6.97 16.75
C GLU A 227 -6.13 6.07 15.71
N VAL A 228 -5.47 4.98 16.14
CA VAL A 228 -4.85 3.99 15.25
C VAL A 228 -5.89 3.12 14.54
N VAL A 229 -7.07 2.94 15.15
CA VAL A 229 -8.08 1.98 14.68
C VAL A 229 -8.47 2.18 13.21
N PRO A 230 -8.78 3.38 12.71
CA PRO A 230 -9.13 3.58 11.30
C PRO A 230 -8.01 3.20 10.33
N TYR A 231 -6.76 3.56 10.67
CA TYR A 231 -5.59 3.24 9.85
C TYR A 231 -5.26 1.75 9.88
N LEU A 232 -5.39 1.13 11.06
CA LEU A 232 -5.17 -0.31 11.23
C LEU A 232 -6.18 -1.13 10.42
N THR A 233 -7.46 -0.80 10.49
CA THR A 233 -8.51 -1.52 9.76
C THR A 233 -8.37 -1.34 8.25
N LEU A 234 -8.06 -0.12 7.78
CA LEU A 234 -7.76 0.14 6.38
C LEU A 234 -6.53 -0.64 5.92
N ALA A 235 -5.43 -0.58 6.70
CA ALA A 235 -4.19 -1.29 6.40
C ALA A 235 -4.41 -2.81 6.31
N VAL A 236 -5.17 -3.40 7.24
CA VAL A 236 -5.54 -4.82 7.20
C VAL A 236 -6.36 -5.13 5.95
N THR A 237 -7.40 -4.35 5.68
CA THR A 237 -8.28 -4.56 4.52
C THR A 237 -7.49 -4.54 3.21
N ILE A 238 -6.65 -3.53 3.00
CA ILE A 238 -5.86 -3.42 1.77
C ILE A 238 -4.82 -4.55 1.70
N THR A 239 -4.11 -4.85 2.80
CA THR A 239 -3.05 -5.87 2.80
C THR A 239 -3.60 -7.27 2.54
N VAL A 240 -4.69 -7.65 3.20
CA VAL A 240 -5.35 -8.95 2.96
C VAL A 240 -5.86 -9.03 1.53
N THR A 241 -6.52 -7.98 1.06
CA THR A 241 -7.02 -7.91 -0.32
C THR A 241 -5.88 -7.99 -1.34
N TYR A 242 -4.77 -7.29 -1.11
CA TYR A 242 -3.57 -7.38 -1.94
C TYR A 242 -3.08 -8.82 -2.08
N ILE A 243 -3.00 -9.56 -0.98
CA ILE A 243 -2.56 -10.97 -0.98
C ILE A 243 -3.57 -11.84 -1.75
N LEU A 244 -4.86 -11.70 -1.47
CA LEU A 244 -5.93 -12.50 -2.07
C LEU A 244 -6.12 -12.20 -3.56
N MET A 245 -5.89 -10.96 -3.99
CA MET A 245 -5.93 -10.54 -5.40
C MET A 245 -4.62 -10.85 -6.16
N GLY A 246 -3.86 -11.84 -5.71
CA GLY A 246 -2.64 -12.29 -6.37
C GLY A 246 -1.50 -11.29 -6.30
N ARG A 247 -1.46 -10.48 -5.25
CA ARG A 247 -0.48 -9.41 -5.01
C ARG A 247 -0.54 -8.29 -6.05
N SER A 248 -1.74 -7.95 -6.52
CA SER A 248 -1.94 -6.89 -7.50
C SER A 248 -1.69 -5.51 -6.88
N PHE A 249 -0.59 -4.88 -7.27
CA PHE A 249 -0.24 -3.52 -6.85
C PHE A 249 -1.32 -2.51 -7.30
N GLY A 250 -1.75 -2.57 -8.56
CA GLY A 250 -2.78 -1.67 -9.07
C GLY A 250 -4.14 -1.83 -8.37
N TYR A 251 -4.51 -3.06 -7.94
CA TYR A 251 -5.75 -3.26 -7.19
C TYR A 251 -5.69 -2.63 -5.79
N ALA A 252 -4.56 -2.77 -5.10
CA ALA A 252 -4.35 -2.13 -3.79
C ALA A 252 -4.44 -0.60 -3.92
N VAL A 253 -3.77 -0.02 -4.92
CA VAL A 253 -3.85 1.43 -5.21
C VAL A 253 -5.31 1.85 -5.45
N LEU A 254 -6.06 1.13 -6.30
CA LEU A 254 -7.47 1.46 -6.57
C LEU A 254 -8.35 1.37 -5.33
N LEU A 255 -8.16 0.35 -4.49
CA LEU A 255 -8.93 0.22 -3.24
C LEU A 255 -8.65 1.39 -2.30
N HIS A 256 -7.39 1.78 -2.15
CA HIS A 256 -7.00 2.92 -1.34
C HIS A 256 -7.52 4.24 -1.93
N MET A 257 -7.43 4.43 -3.26
CA MET A 257 -8.02 5.58 -3.95
C MET A 257 -9.53 5.69 -3.73
N VAL A 258 -10.27 4.58 -3.73
CA VAL A 258 -11.70 4.56 -3.42
C VAL A 258 -11.94 5.01 -1.99
N ASN A 259 -11.16 4.51 -1.03
CA ASN A 259 -11.27 4.93 0.36
C ASN A 259 -11.07 6.45 0.52
N ASN A 260 -9.95 6.97 0.04
CA ASN A 260 -9.62 8.39 0.17
C ASN A 260 -10.54 9.28 -0.69
N GLY A 261 -10.93 8.80 -1.87
CA GLY A 261 -11.84 9.52 -2.75
C GLY A 261 -13.22 9.74 -2.13
N ILE A 262 -13.77 8.71 -1.47
CA ILE A 262 -15.04 8.84 -0.77
C ILE A 262 -14.87 9.75 0.46
N ALA A 263 -13.78 9.61 1.24
CA ALA A 263 -13.52 10.48 2.38
C ALA A 263 -13.45 11.96 1.97
N ILE A 264 -12.67 12.28 0.94
CA ILE A 264 -12.58 13.66 0.41
C ILE A 264 -13.93 14.14 -0.17
N ALA A 265 -14.67 13.27 -0.87
CA ALA A 265 -16.01 13.64 -1.34
C ALA A 265 -16.96 13.95 -0.18
N MET A 266 -16.90 13.20 0.91
CA MET A 266 -17.68 13.49 2.12
C MET A 266 -17.31 14.85 2.72
N LEU A 267 -16.01 15.20 2.79
CA LEU A 267 -15.56 16.49 3.30
C LEU A 267 -16.04 17.67 2.44
N TYR A 268 -15.99 17.56 1.11
CA TYR A 268 -16.39 18.66 0.24
C TYR A 268 -17.89 18.75 -0.03
N LEU A 269 -18.62 17.63 -0.04
CA LEU A 269 -20.01 17.59 -0.48
C LEU A 269 -21.01 17.43 0.67
N VAL A 270 -20.64 16.75 1.74
CA VAL A 270 -21.54 16.41 2.85
C VAL A 270 -21.26 17.25 4.09
N ALA A 271 -20.00 17.39 4.50
CA ALA A 271 -19.65 18.14 5.70
C ALA A 271 -20.21 19.57 5.72
N PRO A 272 -20.21 20.35 4.62
CA PRO A 272 -20.80 21.70 4.60
C PRO A 272 -22.32 21.74 4.80
N LEU A 273 -23.01 20.60 4.65
CA LEU A 273 -24.45 20.49 4.82
C LEU A 273 -24.85 20.09 6.24
N LEU A 274 -23.88 19.67 7.06
CA LEU A 274 -24.12 19.27 8.42
C LEU A 274 -24.12 20.50 9.34
N PRO A 275 -24.98 20.54 10.41
CA PRO A 275 -24.88 21.58 11.41
C PRO A 275 -23.48 21.58 12.06
N GLU A 276 -22.92 22.76 12.28
CA GLU A 276 -21.66 22.88 13.05
C GLU A 276 -21.82 22.26 14.42
N LEU A 277 -21.23 21.10 14.63
CA LEU A 277 -21.08 20.54 15.96
C LEU A 277 -20.02 21.37 16.71
N PRO A 278 -20.20 21.69 18.01
CA PRO A 278 -19.19 22.39 18.78
C PRO A 278 -17.85 21.66 18.68
N GLN A 279 -16.88 22.27 18.02
CA GLN A 279 -15.53 21.71 17.89
C GLN A 279 -14.86 21.72 19.26
N PRO A 280 -14.25 20.61 19.72
CA PRO A 280 -13.37 20.66 20.87
C PRO A 280 -12.19 21.56 20.51
N VAL A 281 -11.93 22.57 21.36
CA VAL A 281 -10.81 23.51 21.18
C VAL A 281 -9.51 22.74 21.43
N THR A 282 -8.88 22.23 20.38
CA THR A 282 -7.53 21.67 20.47
C THR A 282 -6.54 22.77 20.13
N PRO A 283 -5.49 23.00 20.95
CA PRO A 283 -4.44 23.96 20.60
C PRO A 283 -3.68 23.44 19.39
N THR A 284 -3.82 24.13 18.27
CA THR A 284 -3.11 23.83 17.01
C THR A 284 -1.64 24.20 17.20
N THR A 285 -0.78 23.21 17.36
CA THR A 285 0.66 23.47 17.25
C THR A 285 1.00 23.71 15.79
N ALA A 286 1.77 24.74 15.48
CA ALA A 286 2.16 25.14 14.11
C ALA A 286 2.83 24.03 13.28
N LEU A 287 3.30 22.96 13.95
CA LEU A 287 3.92 21.79 13.32
C LEU A 287 2.92 20.68 12.97
N ALA A 288 1.69 20.70 13.49
CA ALA A 288 0.69 19.67 13.21
C ALA A 288 0.42 19.48 11.71
N PRO A 289 0.29 20.53 10.88
CA PRO A 289 0.09 20.38 9.44
C PRO A 289 1.26 19.73 8.69
N LEU A 290 2.50 19.96 9.15
CA LEU A 290 3.70 19.39 8.53
C LEU A 290 3.83 17.89 8.79
N LEU A 291 3.38 17.47 9.94
CA LEU A 291 3.53 16.11 10.46
C LEU A 291 2.32 15.23 10.18
N ALA A 292 1.15 15.83 9.95
CA ALA A 292 -0.11 15.13 9.69
C ALA A 292 -0.19 14.44 8.31
N LEU A 293 0.81 14.63 7.45
CA LEU A 293 0.83 14.05 6.11
C LEU A 293 1.97 13.05 5.90
N VAL A 294 2.66 12.64 6.94
CA VAL A 294 3.52 11.45 6.91
C VAL A 294 2.68 10.15 6.89
N GLY A 295 1.38 10.29 6.73
CA GLY A 295 0.48 9.18 6.55
C GLY A 295 -0.65 9.45 5.59
#